data_1fa5d4b71281f59f281d99a0fd1f752e
#
_entry.id   1fa5d4b71281f59f281d99a0fd1f752e
#
_cell.length_a   1.000
_cell.length_b   1.000
_cell.length_c   1.000
_cell.angle_alpha   90.00
_cell.angle_beta   90.00
_cell.angle_gamma   90.00
#
_symmetry.space_group_name_H-M   'P 1'
#
loop_
_entity.id
_entity.type
_entity.pdbx_description
1 polymer ?
#
loop_
_entity_poly.entity_id
_entity_poly.type
_entity_poly.pdbx_seq_one_letter_code
_entity_poly.pdbx_strand_id
1 'polypeptide(L)'
;MERSPTVTRIERVDDIPLVLAQLAKMEVASLLDQHFPRHGNWQGLSLGETVVVWLAYILSEGDHRLNSVQGWAAGLLMTLRICLRAPALRELDVSDDRLGVVLDRLGGDEAAWEAYERAQNATLLRVYDLTARRVRIDSTTAKSDVGVSEDGLFQFGHSKEHRPDLPQLKRLCLR
;
A
#
# COMPACT_ATOMS: atom_id res chain seq x y z
N MET A 1 -26.02 41.03 1.33
CA MET A 1 -24.67 40.98 1.95
C MET A 1 -24.11 39.60 1.73
N GLU A 2 -23.27 39.48 0.73
CA GLU A 2 -22.56 38.25 0.44
C GLU A 2 -21.48 38.06 1.53
N ARG A 3 -21.59 36.99 2.33
CA ARG A 3 -20.56 36.68 3.31
C ARG A 3 -19.34 36.12 2.57
N SER A 4 -18.22 36.83 2.57
CA SER A 4 -16.96 36.31 2.07
C SER A 4 -16.66 34.97 2.77
N PRO A 5 -16.22 33.93 2.05
CA PRO A 5 -15.88 32.66 2.64
C PRO A 5 -14.75 32.83 3.64
N THR A 6 -14.93 32.28 4.85
CA THR A 6 -13.88 32.29 5.88
C THR A 6 -12.97 31.08 5.65
N VAL A 7 -11.68 31.34 5.43
CA VAL A 7 -10.68 30.26 5.34
C VAL A 7 -10.51 29.68 6.75
N THR A 8 -10.83 28.38 6.92
CA THR A 8 -10.73 27.69 8.21
C THR A 8 -9.45 26.86 8.33
N ARG A 9 -8.92 26.41 7.20
CA ARG A 9 -7.72 25.56 7.14
C ARG A 9 -7.06 25.65 5.78
N ILE A 10 -5.72 25.56 5.76
CA ILE A 10 -4.93 25.42 4.53
C ILE A 10 -4.15 24.10 4.66
N GLU A 11 -4.23 23.25 3.65
CA GLU A 11 -3.49 22.00 3.56
C GLU A 11 -2.53 22.05 2.38
N ARG A 12 -1.30 21.60 2.59
CA ARG A 12 -0.33 21.40 1.52
C ARG A 12 -0.53 20.01 0.95
N VAL A 13 -1.03 19.93 -0.27
CA VAL A 13 -1.49 18.66 -0.84
C VAL A 13 -0.50 18.01 -1.80
N ASP A 14 0.48 18.76 -2.31
CA ASP A 14 1.54 18.33 -3.23
C ASP A 14 1.00 17.35 -4.31
N ASP A 15 1.53 16.12 -4.37
CA ASP A 15 1.18 15.08 -5.34
C ASP A 15 0.04 14.15 -4.88
N ILE A 16 -0.45 14.28 -3.63
CA ILE A 16 -1.42 13.37 -3.02
C ILE A 16 -2.69 13.16 -3.86
N PRO A 17 -3.36 14.20 -4.41
CA PRO A 17 -4.53 13.99 -5.25
C PRO A 17 -4.23 13.17 -6.51
N LEU A 18 -3.04 13.34 -7.11
CA LEU A 18 -2.61 12.59 -8.28
C LEU A 18 -2.37 11.12 -7.94
N VAL A 19 -1.64 10.85 -6.86
CA VAL A 19 -1.35 9.49 -6.39
C VAL A 19 -2.66 8.75 -6.06
N LEU A 20 -3.57 9.39 -5.31
CA LEU A 20 -4.87 8.78 -4.96
C LEU A 20 -5.74 8.53 -6.19
N ALA A 21 -5.77 9.46 -7.16
CA ALA A 21 -6.50 9.27 -8.41
C ALA A 21 -5.92 8.09 -9.22
N GLN A 22 -4.59 7.93 -9.21
CA GLN A 22 -3.92 6.82 -9.89
C GLN A 22 -4.22 5.48 -9.22
N LEU A 23 -4.17 5.40 -7.89
CA LEU A 23 -4.54 4.19 -7.13
C LEU A 23 -6.01 3.83 -7.32
N ALA A 24 -6.91 4.83 -7.40
CA ALA A 24 -8.32 4.63 -7.71
C ALA A 24 -8.53 4.09 -9.13
N LYS A 25 -7.82 4.64 -10.13
CA LYS A 25 -7.85 4.14 -11.53
C LYS A 25 -7.39 2.68 -11.64
N MET A 26 -6.44 2.28 -10.80
CA MET A 26 -5.93 0.91 -10.71
C MET A 26 -6.84 -0.02 -9.87
N GLU A 27 -7.94 0.49 -9.33
CA GLU A 27 -8.90 -0.26 -8.51
C GLU A 27 -8.28 -0.92 -7.25
N VAL A 28 -7.17 -0.37 -6.72
CA VAL A 28 -6.40 -0.99 -5.64
C VAL A 28 -7.25 -1.26 -4.40
N ALA A 29 -8.02 -0.27 -3.92
CA ALA A 29 -8.82 -0.43 -2.71
C ALA A 29 -9.91 -1.50 -2.88
N SER A 30 -10.66 -1.44 -3.99
CA SER A 30 -11.77 -2.37 -4.24
C SER A 30 -11.29 -3.81 -4.42
N LEU A 31 -10.17 -4.02 -5.10
CA LEU A 31 -9.59 -5.35 -5.25
C LEU A 31 -9.06 -5.91 -3.93
N LEU A 32 -8.40 -5.08 -3.11
CA LEU A 32 -8.00 -5.51 -1.76
C LEU A 32 -9.22 -5.89 -0.91
N ASP A 33 -10.27 -5.08 -0.91
CA ASP A 33 -11.49 -5.37 -0.13
C ASP A 33 -12.23 -6.62 -0.62
N GLN A 34 -12.11 -6.94 -1.91
CA GLN A 34 -12.68 -8.17 -2.49
C GLN A 34 -11.96 -9.42 -2.00
N HIS A 35 -10.63 -9.39 -1.92
CA HIS A 35 -9.82 -10.56 -1.56
C HIS A 35 -9.52 -10.65 -0.07
N PHE A 36 -9.58 -9.53 0.67
CA PHE A 36 -9.37 -9.46 2.12
C PHE A 36 -10.61 -8.87 2.81
N PRO A 37 -11.70 -9.64 2.92
CA PRO A 37 -12.98 -9.14 3.44
C PRO A 37 -12.85 -8.64 4.87
N ARG A 38 -13.67 -7.64 5.22
CA ARG A 38 -13.67 -7.03 6.55
C ARG A 38 -14.05 -8.03 7.63
N HIS A 39 -13.42 -7.93 8.78
CA HIS A 39 -13.90 -8.57 9.99
C HIS A 39 -15.16 -7.83 10.48
N GLY A 40 -16.13 -8.55 11.08
CA GLY A 40 -17.42 -7.98 11.48
C GLY A 40 -17.37 -6.76 12.39
N ASN A 41 -16.30 -6.59 13.18
CA ASN A 41 -16.09 -5.44 14.08
C ASN A 41 -15.24 -4.31 13.46
N TRP A 42 -14.92 -4.38 12.18
CA TRP A 42 -14.11 -3.37 11.52
C TRP A 42 -14.92 -2.10 11.26
N GLN A 43 -14.48 -0.96 11.81
CA GLN A 43 -15.09 0.35 11.64
C GLN A 43 -14.18 1.33 10.89
N GLY A 44 -14.74 2.40 10.35
CA GLY A 44 -14.02 3.42 9.60
C GLY A 44 -13.68 2.98 8.18
N LEU A 45 -12.50 3.39 7.69
CA LEU A 45 -12.03 3.03 6.35
C LEU A 45 -11.98 1.52 6.15
N SER A 46 -12.22 1.07 4.93
CA SER A 46 -12.00 -0.33 4.55
C SER A 46 -10.51 -0.70 4.64
N LEU A 47 -10.21 -2.00 4.56
CA LEU A 47 -8.82 -2.45 4.48
C LEU A 47 -8.14 -1.86 3.26
N GLY A 48 -8.77 -1.92 2.09
CA GLY A 48 -8.25 -1.38 0.85
C GLY A 48 -8.08 0.14 0.88
N GLU A 49 -9.05 0.88 1.45
CA GLU A 49 -8.92 2.34 1.62
C GLU A 49 -7.77 2.70 2.58
N THR A 50 -7.61 1.94 3.67
CA THR A 50 -6.50 2.12 4.63
C THR A 50 -5.14 1.91 3.92
N VAL A 51 -5.03 0.86 3.11
CA VAL A 51 -3.81 0.59 2.30
C VAL A 51 -3.56 1.72 1.30
N VAL A 52 -4.59 2.22 0.62
CA VAL A 52 -4.45 3.31 -0.35
C VAL A 52 -3.93 4.60 0.30
N VAL A 53 -4.43 4.95 1.50
CA VAL A 53 -3.89 6.10 2.26
C VAL A 53 -2.43 5.88 2.64
N TRP A 54 -2.10 4.68 3.12
CA TRP A 54 -0.72 4.34 3.47
C TRP A 54 0.22 4.33 2.26
N LEU A 55 -0.21 3.78 1.12
CA LEU A 55 0.56 3.83 -0.13
C LEU A 55 0.78 5.28 -0.60
N ALA A 56 -0.23 6.15 -0.47
CA ALA A 56 -0.08 7.57 -0.80
C ALA A 56 0.99 8.24 0.08
N TYR A 57 1.00 7.93 1.39
CA TYR A 57 2.06 8.37 2.29
C TYR A 57 3.44 7.88 1.84
N ILE A 58 3.60 6.57 1.60
CA ILE A 58 4.89 5.99 1.18
C ILE A 58 5.40 6.63 -0.11
N LEU A 59 4.53 6.80 -1.09
CA LEU A 59 4.91 7.31 -2.41
C LEU A 59 5.23 8.81 -2.38
N SER A 60 4.54 9.59 -1.55
CA SER A 60 4.74 11.04 -1.44
C SER A 60 5.92 11.39 -0.54
N GLU A 61 6.05 10.74 0.62
CA GLU A 61 7.07 11.08 1.61
C GLU A 61 8.37 10.27 1.47
N GLY A 62 8.36 9.18 0.68
CA GLY A 62 9.50 8.26 0.59
C GLY A 62 9.78 7.54 1.92
N ASP A 63 8.79 7.45 2.80
CA ASP A 63 8.88 6.88 4.13
C ASP A 63 7.85 5.75 4.32
N HIS A 64 8.24 4.66 4.96
CA HIS A 64 7.36 3.50 5.19
C HIS A 64 7.10 3.22 6.67
N ARG A 65 7.51 4.13 7.57
CA ARG A 65 7.30 3.99 9.01
C ARG A 65 5.82 4.16 9.37
N LEU A 66 5.23 3.14 10.00
CA LEU A 66 3.81 3.12 10.34
C LEU A 66 3.41 4.25 11.29
N ASN A 67 4.24 4.53 12.28
CA ASN A 67 3.97 5.52 13.32
C ASN A 67 3.90 6.98 12.82
N SER A 68 4.38 7.25 11.62
CA SER A 68 4.35 8.61 11.04
C SER A 68 3.08 8.88 10.24
N VAL A 69 2.37 7.82 9.79
CA VAL A 69 1.22 7.92 8.87
C VAL A 69 0.04 8.68 9.50
N GLN A 70 -0.27 8.41 10.76
CA GLN A 70 -1.39 9.07 11.46
C GLN A 70 -1.20 10.59 11.53
N GLY A 71 0.00 11.05 11.91
CA GLY A 71 0.33 12.49 11.99
C GLY A 71 0.28 13.19 10.63
N TRP A 72 0.80 12.53 9.61
CA TRP A 72 0.72 13.00 8.23
C TRP A 72 -0.74 13.10 7.75
N ALA A 73 -1.55 12.07 7.95
CA ALA A 73 -2.96 12.04 7.55
C ALA A 73 -3.78 13.12 8.29
N ALA A 74 -3.48 13.39 9.58
CA ALA A 74 -4.09 14.49 10.33
C ALA A 74 -3.83 15.85 9.67
N GLY A 75 -2.63 16.04 9.07
CA GLY A 75 -2.27 17.24 8.32
C GLY A 75 -3.06 17.43 7.01
N LEU A 76 -3.59 16.36 6.42
CA LEU A 76 -4.23 16.31 5.09
C LEU A 76 -5.68 15.79 5.14
N LEU A 77 -6.33 15.85 6.28
CA LEU A 77 -7.57 15.15 6.54
C LEU A 77 -8.70 15.54 5.58
N MET A 78 -8.81 16.83 5.25
CA MET A 78 -9.83 17.30 4.31
C MET A 78 -9.55 16.84 2.87
N THR A 79 -8.30 16.90 2.45
CA THR A 79 -7.85 16.41 1.14
C THR A 79 -8.14 14.92 0.98
N LEU A 80 -7.77 14.09 1.98
CA LEU A 80 -8.04 12.66 1.98
C LEU A 80 -9.54 12.36 1.93
N ARG A 81 -10.35 13.05 2.73
CA ARG A 81 -11.82 12.90 2.71
C ARG A 81 -12.43 13.17 1.35
N ILE A 82 -11.96 14.22 0.68
CA ILE A 82 -12.46 14.61 -0.66
C ILE A 82 -12.00 13.59 -1.71
N CYS A 83 -10.71 13.28 -1.76
CA CYS A 83 -10.15 12.39 -2.78
C CYS A 83 -10.68 10.96 -2.68
N LEU A 84 -10.85 10.44 -1.46
CA LEU A 84 -11.40 9.09 -1.21
C LEU A 84 -12.93 9.05 -1.16
N ARG A 85 -13.61 10.21 -1.21
CA ARG A 85 -15.05 10.31 -0.98
C ARG A 85 -15.50 9.68 0.35
N ALA A 86 -14.65 9.78 1.37
CA ALA A 86 -14.83 9.20 2.69
C ALA A 86 -14.96 10.31 3.76
N PRO A 87 -16.11 10.98 3.88
CA PRO A 87 -16.28 12.13 4.77
C PRO A 87 -16.10 11.80 6.26
N ALA A 88 -16.29 10.53 6.63
CA ALA A 88 -16.12 10.03 7.98
C ALA A 88 -14.69 9.61 8.34
N LEU A 89 -13.73 9.73 7.40
CA LEU A 89 -12.33 9.40 7.63
C LEU A 89 -11.76 10.21 8.80
N ARG A 90 -11.04 9.55 9.68
CA ARG A 90 -10.33 10.12 10.83
C ARG A 90 -8.86 9.72 10.76
N GLU A 91 -7.99 10.49 11.38
CA GLU A 91 -6.56 10.16 11.48
C GLU A 91 -6.31 8.79 12.16
N LEU A 92 -7.18 8.40 13.11
CA LEU A 92 -7.11 7.10 13.78
C LEU A 92 -7.38 5.90 12.86
N ASP A 93 -7.98 6.12 11.69
CA ASP A 93 -8.23 5.04 10.73
C ASP A 93 -6.94 4.59 10.02
N VAL A 94 -5.83 5.31 10.23
CA VAL A 94 -4.47 4.99 9.73
C VAL A 94 -3.43 5.05 10.85
N SER A 95 -3.82 4.75 12.09
CA SER A 95 -2.88 4.58 13.20
C SER A 95 -1.92 3.40 12.95
N ASP A 96 -0.76 3.40 13.61
CA ASP A 96 0.23 2.32 13.52
C ASP A 96 -0.35 0.96 13.92
N ASP A 97 -1.13 0.89 14.99
CA ASP A 97 -1.84 -0.34 15.40
C ASP A 97 -2.77 -0.84 14.28
N ARG A 98 -3.51 0.09 13.65
CA ARG A 98 -4.43 -0.25 12.56
C ARG A 98 -3.68 -0.76 11.33
N LEU A 99 -2.59 -0.10 10.97
CA LEU A 99 -1.72 -0.51 9.87
C LEU A 99 -1.03 -1.85 10.15
N GLY A 100 -0.65 -2.10 11.42
CA GLY A 100 -0.14 -3.40 11.87
C GLY A 100 -1.14 -4.53 11.61
N VAL A 101 -2.41 -4.34 12.01
CA VAL A 101 -3.49 -5.31 11.73
C VAL A 101 -3.70 -5.51 10.22
N VAL A 102 -3.58 -4.45 9.41
CA VAL A 102 -3.65 -4.57 7.94
C VAL A 102 -2.53 -5.45 7.41
N LEU A 103 -1.28 -5.21 7.84
CA LEU A 103 -0.12 -6.01 7.45
C LEU A 103 -0.27 -7.48 7.81
N ASP A 104 -0.69 -7.77 9.04
CA ASP A 104 -0.93 -9.14 9.50
C ASP A 104 -1.97 -9.86 8.62
N ARG A 105 -3.01 -9.15 8.21
CA ARG A 105 -4.04 -9.72 7.33
C ARG A 105 -3.54 -9.97 5.92
N LEU A 106 -2.80 -9.03 5.36
CA LEU A 106 -2.22 -9.17 4.01
C LEU A 106 -1.18 -10.29 3.96
N GLY A 107 -0.38 -10.43 5.03
CA GLY A 107 0.65 -11.48 5.12
C GLY A 107 0.14 -12.83 5.58
N GLY A 108 -1.05 -12.89 6.21
CA GLY A 108 -1.58 -14.11 6.81
C GLY A 108 -2.35 -15.03 5.86
N ASP A 109 -2.67 -14.61 4.63
CA ASP A 109 -3.43 -15.38 3.65
C ASP A 109 -2.77 -15.32 2.26
N GLU A 110 -1.86 -16.26 2.02
CA GLU A 110 -1.11 -16.35 0.76
C GLU A 110 -2.05 -16.58 -0.45
N ALA A 111 -3.10 -17.38 -0.29
CA ALA A 111 -4.04 -17.67 -1.38
C ALA A 111 -4.85 -16.41 -1.77
N ALA A 112 -5.29 -15.63 -0.77
CA ALA A 112 -5.96 -14.36 -1.01
C ALA A 112 -5.00 -13.35 -1.68
N TRP A 113 -3.73 -13.33 -1.24
CA TRP A 113 -2.71 -12.47 -1.84
C TRP A 113 -2.46 -12.82 -3.32
N GLU A 114 -2.27 -14.09 -3.65
CA GLU A 114 -2.12 -14.53 -5.04
C GLU A 114 -3.34 -14.20 -5.89
N ALA A 115 -4.55 -14.35 -5.34
CA ALA A 115 -5.78 -13.99 -6.04
C ALA A 115 -5.86 -12.49 -6.31
N TYR A 116 -5.50 -11.67 -5.32
CA TYR A 116 -5.37 -10.22 -5.46
C TYR A 116 -4.34 -9.84 -6.54
N GLU A 117 -3.13 -10.41 -6.51
CA GLU A 117 -2.09 -10.13 -7.51
C GLU A 117 -2.57 -10.44 -8.93
N ARG A 118 -3.25 -11.56 -9.13
CA ARG A 118 -3.83 -11.90 -10.44
C ARG A 118 -4.88 -10.89 -10.90
N ALA A 119 -5.78 -10.50 -10.01
CA ALA A 119 -6.82 -9.50 -10.31
C ALA A 119 -6.22 -8.12 -10.59
N GLN A 120 -5.24 -7.70 -9.79
CA GLN A 120 -4.54 -6.43 -9.96
C GLN A 120 -3.79 -6.37 -11.30
N ASN A 121 -3.08 -7.44 -11.66
CA ASN A 121 -2.38 -7.53 -12.93
C ASN A 121 -3.35 -7.48 -14.13
N ALA A 122 -4.48 -8.20 -14.06
CA ALA A 122 -5.51 -8.13 -15.09
C ALA A 122 -6.09 -6.71 -15.24
N THR A 123 -6.34 -6.03 -14.12
CA THR A 123 -6.81 -4.65 -14.10
C THR A 123 -5.78 -3.69 -14.71
N LEU A 124 -4.49 -3.84 -14.39
CA LEU A 124 -3.42 -3.03 -14.98
C LEU A 124 -3.35 -3.17 -16.50
N LEU A 125 -3.40 -4.41 -17.02
CA LEU A 125 -3.42 -4.66 -18.46
C LEU A 125 -4.61 -3.96 -19.14
N ARG A 126 -5.80 -4.03 -18.52
CA ARG A 126 -7.01 -3.40 -19.03
C ARG A 126 -6.96 -1.87 -18.95
N VAL A 127 -6.58 -1.31 -17.81
CA VAL A 127 -6.61 0.14 -17.54
C VAL A 127 -5.59 0.90 -18.39
N TYR A 128 -4.45 0.28 -18.69
CA TYR A 128 -3.38 0.89 -19.49
C TYR A 128 -3.33 0.37 -20.93
N ASP A 129 -4.30 -0.45 -21.35
CA ASP A 129 -4.35 -1.06 -22.69
C ASP A 129 -3.03 -1.74 -23.06
N LEU A 130 -2.46 -2.50 -22.10
CA LEU A 130 -1.17 -3.16 -22.29
C LEU A 130 -1.34 -4.49 -23.00
N THR A 131 -0.58 -4.70 -24.07
CA THR A 131 -0.53 -5.99 -24.77
C THR A 131 0.65 -6.81 -24.23
N ALA A 132 0.37 -7.92 -23.54
CA ALA A 132 1.39 -8.84 -23.03
C ALA A 132 2.04 -9.65 -24.16
N ARG A 133 2.95 -9.03 -24.93
CA ARG A 133 3.72 -9.70 -26.00
C ARG A 133 5.02 -10.33 -25.52
N ARG A 134 5.55 -9.88 -24.37
CA ARG A 134 6.82 -10.35 -23.82
C ARG A 134 6.71 -10.42 -22.31
N VAL A 135 7.17 -11.53 -21.75
CA VAL A 135 7.33 -11.70 -20.30
C VAL A 135 8.84 -11.66 -20.00
N ARG A 136 9.22 -10.82 -19.04
CA ARG A 136 10.58 -10.79 -18.52
C ARG A 136 10.56 -11.32 -17.10
N ILE A 137 11.46 -12.25 -16.80
CA ILE A 137 11.67 -12.77 -15.47
C ILE A 137 12.93 -12.12 -14.92
N ASP A 138 12.80 -11.41 -13.82
CA ASP A 138 13.94 -10.85 -13.11
C ASP A 138 13.88 -11.29 -11.65
N SER A 139 15.04 -11.60 -11.06
CA SER A 139 15.16 -11.98 -9.67
C SER A 139 15.72 -10.81 -8.87
N THR A 140 15.06 -10.43 -7.82
CA THR A 140 15.54 -9.45 -6.84
C THR A 140 16.05 -10.16 -5.60
N THR A 141 17.12 -9.64 -5.00
CA THR A 141 17.69 -10.12 -3.75
C THR A 141 17.61 -8.99 -2.73
N ALA A 142 16.93 -9.21 -1.62
CA ALA A 142 16.99 -8.33 -0.45
C ALA A 142 17.93 -8.95 0.59
N LYS A 143 18.74 -8.12 1.25
CA LYS A 143 19.66 -8.54 2.31
C LYS A 143 19.12 -8.10 3.66
N SER A 144 19.43 -8.85 4.69
CA SER A 144 19.07 -8.50 6.06
C SER A 144 20.14 -9.02 7.03
N ASP A 145 20.27 -8.37 8.17
CA ASP A 145 21.05 -8.84 9.31
C ASP A 145 20.24 -9.76 10.26
N VAL A 146 19.06 -10.22 9.82
CA VAL A 146 18.19 -11.13 10.56
C VAL A 146 18.81 -12.53 10.60
N GLY A 147 18.70 -13.21 11.73
CA GLY A 147 19.15 -14.59 11.87
C GLY A 147 18.45 -15.55 10.89
N VAL A 148 19.21 -16.50 10.34
CA VAL A 148 18.69 -17.54 9.45
C VAL A 148 18.15 -18.70 10.29
N SER A 149 16.93 -19.17 9.97
CA SER A 149 16.35 -20.42 10.49
C SER A 149 16.08 -21.39 9.35
N GLU A 150 15.98 -22.69 9.64
CA GLU A 150 15.86 -23.74 8.62
C GLU A 150 14.67 -23.51 7.67
N ASP A 151 13.52 -23.04 8.21
CA ASP A 151 12.30 -22.72 7.46
C ASP A 151 12.09 -21.20 7.28
N GLY A 152 13.10 -20.38 7.56
CA GLY A 152 12.99 -18.92 7.48
C GLY A 152 12.99 -18.39 6.05
N LEU A 153 12.38 -17.22 5.86
CA LEU A 153 12.35 -16.50 4.57
C LEU A 153 13.75 -16.08 4.09
N PHE A 154 14.68 -15.86 5.03
CA PHE A 154 16.04 -15.47 4.74
C PHE A 154 16.96 -16.68 4.82
N GLN A 155 17.71 -16.91 3.74
CA GLN A 155 18.65 -18.02 3.61
C GLN A 155 19.98 -17.52 3.07
N PHE A 156 21.08 -18.21 3.42
CA PHE A 156 22.35 -17.97 2.75
C PHE A 156 22.33 -18.50 1.32
N GLY A 157 22.98 -17.81 0.41
CA GLY A 157 23.05 -18.26 -0.97
C GLY A 157 23.76 -17.30 -1.91
N HIS A 158 23.63 -17.55 -3.22
CA HIS A 158 24.24 -16.71 -4.25
C HIS A 158 23.62 -15.31 -4.23
N SER A 159 24.48 -14.31 -4.04
CA SER A 159 24.11 -12.88 -4.05
C SER A 159 24.53 -12.24 -5.37
N LYS A 160 23.61 -11.50 -6.00
CA LYS A 160 23.93 -10.66 -7.18
C LYS A 160 24.99 -9.58 -6.86
N GLU A 161 25.12 -9.19 -5.60
CA GLU A 161 26.06 -8.16 -5.13
C GLU A 161 27.30 -8.73 -4.48
N HIS A 162 27.59 -10.03 -4.68
CA HIS A 162 28.76 -10.74 -4.16
C HIS A 162 28.91 -10.71 -2.61
N ARG A 163 27.78 -10.72 -1.89
CA ARG A 163 27.71 -10.78 -0.42
C ARG A 163 26.99 -12.06 0.05
N PRO A 164 27.59 -13.25 -0.16
CA PRO A 164 26.99 -14.52 0.27
C PRO A 164 27.02 -14.69 1.80
N ASP A 165 27.77 -13.83 2.50
CA ASP A 165 27.89 -13.75 3.95
C ASP A 165 26.64 -13.19 4.65
N LEU A 166 25.75 -12.51 3.91
CA LEU A 166 24.50 -11.96 4.45
C LEU A 166 23.31 -12.84 4.08
N PRO A 167 22.34 -13.04 5.00
CA PRO A 167 21.07 -13.66 4.69
C PRO A 167 20.31 -12.90 3.62
N GLN A 168 19.68 -13.61 2.71
CA GLN A 168 19.03 -13.04 1.54
C GLN A 168 17.62 -13.60 1.37
N LEU A 169 16.68 -12.73 1.04
CA LEU A 169 15.39 -13.09 0.48
C LEU A 169 15.48 -13.01 -1.04
N LYS A 170 15.18 -14.12 -1.72
CA LYS A 170 15.10 -14.14 -3.19
C LYS A 170 13.65 -14.12 -3.62
N ARG A 171 13.28 -13.10 -4.38
CA ARG A 171 11.95 -13.00 -4.99
C ARG A 171 12.06 -13.00 -6.51
N LEU A 172 11.23 -13.80 -7.15
CA LEU A 172 11.06 -13.76 -8.60
C LEU A 172 9.98 -12.73 -8.94
N CYS A 173 10.33 -11.74 -9.76
CA CYS A 173 9.36 -10.80 -10.31
C CYS A 173 9.15 -11.10 -11.80
N LEU A 174 7.90 -11.30 -12.21
CA LEU A 174 7.50 -11.34 -13.62
C LEU A 174 7.25 -9.89 -14.07
N ARG A 175 7.88 -9.48 -15.16
CA ARG A 175 7.70 -8.17 -15.79
C ARG A 175 7.27 -8.30 -17.26
#